data_077de13c29ee3a195226b414343ccd89
#
_entry.id   077de13c29ee3a195226b414343ccd89
#
_cell.length_a   1.000
_cell.length_b   1.000
_cell.length_c   1.000
_cell.angle_alpha   90.00
_cell.angle_beta   90.00
_cell.angle_gamma   90.00
#
_symmetry.space_group_name_H-M   'P 1'
#
loop_
_entity.id
_entity.type
_entity.pdbx_description
1 polymer ?
#
loop_
_entity_poly.entity_id
_entity_poly.type
_entity_poly.pdbx_seq_one_letter_code
_entity_poly.pdbx_strand_id
1 'polypeptide(L)'
;MTAARRLQSSRYAGTPFRNNAALSGKALQKYCRLLPEGRAILLRAVEELALSARAYDRILKVARTIADLEGISDIQDVHLYEAVQYRAFEQSLRD
;
A
#
# COMPACT_ATOMS: atom_id res chain seq x y z
N MET A 1 3.16 18.06 12.11
CA MET A 1 2.52 17.04 11.25
C MET A 1 3.32 16.85 10.00
N THR A 2 3.59 15.61 9.61
CA THR A 2 4.37 15.32 8.40
C THR A 2 3.54 15.60 7.13
N ALA A 3 4.23 15.77 6.00
CA ALA A 3 3.56 15.97 4.71
C ALA A 3 2.65 14.77 4.37
N ALA A 4 3.10 13.56 4.66
CA ALA A 4 2.31 12.35 4.42
C ALA A 4 1.02 12.36 5.24
N ARG A 5 1.08 12.76 6.50
CA ARG A 5 -0.11 12.85 7.35
C ARG A 5 -1.08 13.92 6.88
N ARG A 6 -0.56 15.05 6.39
CA ARG A 6 -1.42 16.11 5.82
C ARG A 6 -2.14 15.61 4.58
N LEU A 7 -1.44 14.89 3.70
CA LEU A 7 -2.05 14.29 2.52
C LEU A 7 -3.16 13.33 2.90
N GLN A 8 -2.93 12.48 3.89
CA GLN A 8 -3.93 11.52 4.34
C GLN A 8 -5.11 12.20 5.01
N SER A 9 -4.88 13.21 5.83
CA SER A 9 -5.95 13.98 6.46
C SER A 9 -6.82 14.65 5.41
N SER A 10 -6.22 15.21 4.37
CA SER A 10 -6.94 15.85 3.28
C SER A 10 -7.71 14.82 2.45
N ARG A 11 -7.06 13.69 2.13
CA ARG A 11 -7.67 12.62 1.32
C ARG A 11 -8.90 12.03 1.97
N TYR A 12 -8.87 11.84 3.29
CA TYR A 12 -9.93 11.16 4.02
C TYR A 12 -10.89 12.09 4.74
N ALA A 13 -10.78 13.39 4.51
CA ALA A 13 -11.71 14.37 5.08
C ALA A 13 -13.15 14.02 4.67
N GLY A 14 -14.06 14.00 5.66
CA GLY A 14 -15.46 13.64 5.41
C GLY A 14 -15.72 12.14 5.27
N THR A 15 -14.71 11.29 5.45
CA THR A 15 -14.86 9.83 5.43
C THR A 15 -14.67 9.27 6.83
N PRO A 16 -15.04 7.98 7.07
CA PRO A 16 -14.77 7.34 8.36
C PRO A 16 -13.32 6.94 8.55
N PHE A 17 -12.46 7.13 7.54
CA PHE A 17 -11.07 6.69 7.59
C PHE A 17 -10.17 7.82 8.08
N ARG A 18 -9.19 7.51 8.93
CA ARG A 18 -8.23 8.47 9.45
C ARG A 18 -6.90 8.44 8.69
N ASN A 19 -6.53 7.28 8.20
CA ASN A 19 -5.26 7.08 7.53
C ASN A 19 -5.33 5.85 6.62
N ASN A 20 -4.24 5.57 5.92
CA ASN A 20 -4.18 4.45 4.99
C ASN A 20 -4.40 3.10 5.68
N ALA A 21 -3.93 2.95 6.91
CA ALA A 21 -4.05 1.68 7.62
C ALA A 21 -5.50 1.29 7.92
N ALA A 22 -6.40 2.27 7.99
CA ALA A 22 -7.81 2.04 8.26
C ALA A 22 -8.60 1.55 7.06
N LEU A 23 -8.02 1.59 5.86
CA LEU A 23 -8.72 1.22 4.63
C LEU A 23 -8.99 -0.28 4.56
N SER A 24 -10.13 -0.64 4.01
CA SER A 24 -10.50 -2.04 3.76
C SER A 24 -11.51 -2.11 2.62
N GLY A 25 -11.63 -3.29 2.01
CA GLY A 25 -12.62 -3.57 0.99
C GLY A 25 -12.60 -2.59 -0.18
N LYS A 26 -13.77 -2.05 -0.50
CA LYS A 26 -13.92 -1.13 -1.63
C LYS A 26 -13.14 0.16 -1.46
N ALA A 27 -13.02 0.65 -0.22
CA ALA A 27 -12.25 1.86 0.06
C ALA A 27 -10.78 1.65 -0.25
N LEU A 28 -10.23 0.48 0.07
CA LEU A 28 -8.86 0.14 -0.26
C LEU A 28 -8.64 0.19 -1.77
N GLN A 29 -9.54 -0.39 -2.55
CA GLN A 29 -9.47 -0.36 -4.00
C GLN A 29 -9.58 1.05 -4.57
N LYS A 30 -10.42 1.88 -3.96
CA LYS A 30 -10.64 3.26 -4.41
C LYS A 30 -9.41 4.13 -4.21
N TYR A 31 -8.79 4.07 -3.03
CA TYR A 31 -7.70 4.97 -2.66
C TYR A 31 -6.31 4.43 -3.00
N CYS A 32 -6.21 3.13 -3.25
CA CYS A 32 -4.95 2.48 -3.58
C CYS A 32 -5.01 1.86 -4.98
N ARG A 33 -5.44 2.66 -5.96
CA ARG A 33 -5.56 2.19 -7.34
C ARG A 33 -4.19 1.88 -7.93
N LEU A 34 -4.13 0.78 -8.65
CA LEU A 34 -2.92 0.35 -9.34
C LEU A 34 -3.15 0.34 -10.85
N LEU A 35 -2.11 0.70 -11.58
CA LEU A 35 -2.08 0.48 -13.01
C LEU A 35 -1.95 -1.03 -13.27
N PRO A 36 -2.32 -1.52 -14.47
CA PRO A 36 -2.22 -2.96 -14.75
C PRO A 36 -0.83 -3.55 -14.48
N GLU A 37 0.24 -2.82 -14.79
CA GLU A 37 1.60 -3.25 -14.54
C GLU A 37 1.87 -3.42 -13.04
N GLY A 38 1.43 -2.46 -12.24
CA GLY A 38 1.58 -2.52 -10.79
C GLY A 38 0.82 -3.68 -10.19
N ARG A 39 -0.40 -3.91 -10.67
CA ARG A 39 -1.20 -5.05 -10.22
C ARG A 39 -0.51 -6.37 -10.52
N ALA A 40 0.09 -6.50 -11.70
CA ALA A 40 0.83 -7.70 -12.08
C ALA A 40 2.03 -7.94 -11.18
N ILE A 41 2.76 -6.86 -10.82
CA ILE A 41 3.89 -6.94 -9.90
C ILE A 41 3.43 -7.48 -8.55
N LEU A 42 2.35 -6.94 -8.02
CA LEU A 42 1.85 -7.32 -6.70
C LEU A 42 1.33 -8.76 -6.69
N LEU A 43 0.61 -9.16 -7.74
CA LEU A 43 0.11 -10.54 -7.85
C LEU A 43 1.26 -11.54 -7.94
N ARG A 44 2.30 -11.22 -8.69
CA ARG A 44 3.49 -12.07 -8.79
C ARG A 44 4.16 -12.23 -7.43
N ALA A 45 4.30 -11.14 -6.67
CA ALA A 45 4.88 -11.18 -5.33
C ALA A 45 4.08 -12.07 -4.40
N VAL A 46 2.74 -11.97 -4.47
CA VAL A 46 1.84 -12.79 -3.66
C VAL A 46 2.06 -14.26 -3.96
N GLU A 47 2.21 -14.63 -5.23
CA GLU A 47 2.47 -16.01 -5.64
C GLU A 47 3.84 -16.49 -5.18
N GLU A 48 4.88 -15.72 -5.44
CA GLU A 48 6.26 -16.10 -5.12
C GLU A 48 6.51 -16.24 -3.61
N LEU A 49 5.88 -15.38 -2.81
CA LEU A 49 6.05 -15.39 -1.36
C LEU A 49 4.95 -16.16 -0.63
N ALA A 50 4.01 -16.76 -1.37
CA ALA A 50 2.87 -17.49 -0.81
C ALA A 50 2.11 -16.67 0.23
N LEU A 51 1.79 -15.43 -0.11
CA LEU A 51 1.13 -14.50 0.81
C LEU A 51 -0.38 -14.68 0.81
N SER A 52 -0.99 -14.35 1.96
CA SER A 52 -2.45 -14.36 2.10
C SER A 52 -3.07 -13.11 1.48
N ALA A 53 -4.41 -13.12 1.33
CA ALA A 53 -5.15 -11.94 0.89
C ALA A 53 -4.93 -10.75 1.83
N ARG A 54 -4.83 -11.02 3.13
CA ARG A 54 -4.54 -9.97 4.12
C ARG A 54 -3.18 -9.33 3.87
N ALA A 55 -2.17 -10.14 3.52
CA ALA A 55 -0.84 -9.64 3.21
C ALA A 55 -0.85 -8.80 1.94
N TYR A 56 -1.63 -9.18 0.93
CA TYR A 56 -1.83 -8.38 -0.28
C TYR A 56 -2.32 -6.97 0.08
N ASP A 57 -3.39 -6.90 0.88
CA ASP A 57 -3.97 -5.61 1.28
C ASP A 57 -2.96 -4.78 2.08
N ARG A 58 -2.20 -5.42 2.94
CA ARG A 58 -1.20 -4.75 3.77
C ARG A 58 -0.07 -4.16 2.92
N ILE A 59 0.41 -4.90 1.94
CA ILE A 59 1.44 -4.41 1.01
C ILE A 59 0.91 -3.19 0.25
N LEU A 60 -0.32 -3.25 -0.20
CA LEU A 60 -0.95 -2.16 -0.93
C LEU A 60 -1.01 -0.88 -0.08
N LYS A 61 -1.38 -1.01 1.19
CA LYS A 61 -1.42 0.13 2.13
C LYS A 61 -0.03 0.71 2.36
N VAL A 62 0.97 -0.14 2.48
CA VAL A 62 2.36 0.29 2.67
C VAL A 62 2.83 1.04 1.42
N ALA A 63 2.55 0.54 0.24
CA ALA A 63 2.90 1.21 -1.01
C ALA A 63 2.24 2.59 -1.10
N ARG A 64 0.96 2.71 -0.70
CA ARG A 64 0.26 3.99 -0.66
C ARG A 64 0.97 4.97 0.29
N THR A 65 1.39 4.48 1.43
CA THR A 65 2.09 5.30 2.42
C THR A 65 3.46 5.76 1.91
N ILE A 66 4.19 4.88 1.24
CA ILE A 66 5.49 5.24 0.66
C ILE A 66 5.31 6.35 -0.38
N ALA A 67 4.31 6.22 -1.26
CA ALA A 67 4.01 7.24 -2.24
C ALA A 67 3.65 8.57 -1.57
N ASP A 68 2.88 8.53 -0.50
CA ASP A 68 2.52 9.73 0.26
C ASP A 68 3.75 10.41 0.87
N LEU A 69 4.70 9.63 1.37
CA LEU A 69 5.94 10.17 1.94
C LEU A 69 6.79 10.86 0.88
N GLU A 70 6.70 10.41 -0.36
CA GLU A 70 7.41 11.03 -1.49
C GLU A 70 6.61 12.16 -2.14
N GLY A 71 5.36 12.38 -1.70
CA GLY A 71 4.49 13.41 -2.26
C GLY A 71 3.97 13.06 -3.65
N ILE A 72 3.92 11.77 -3.98
CA ILE A 72 3.45 11.29 -5.29
C ILE A 72 2.00 10.81 -5.15
N SER A 73 1.12 11.32 -6.03
CA SER A 73 -0.31 11.03 -5.92
C SER A 73 -0.68 9.61 -6.30
N ASP A 74 0.03 9.00 -7.25
CA ASP A 74 -0.27 7.65 -7.71
C ASP A 74 0.77 6.66 -7.20
N ILE A 75 0.32 5.45 -6.84
CA ILE A 75 1.24 4.37 -6.47
C ILE A 75 1.96 3.91 -7.74
N GLN A 76 3.29 3.97 -7.71
CA GLN A 76 4.13 3.57 -8.82
C GLN A 76 4.83 2.25 -8.54
N ASP A 77 5.43 1.66 -9.58
CA ASP A 77 6.08 0.35 -9.46
C ASP A 77 7.15 0.33 -8.38
N VAL A 78 7.93 1.41 -8.25
CA VAL A 78 8.98 1.51 -7.25
C VAL A 78 8.40 1.41 -5.83
N HIS A 79 7.22 1.98 -5.60
CA HIS A 79 6.57 1.91 -4.30
C HIS A 79 6.15 0.48 -3.96
N LEU A 80 5.65 -0.24 -4.97
CA LEU A 80 5.26 -1.63 -4.79
C LEU A 80 6.47 -2.53 -4.52
N TYR A 81 7.58 -2.32 -5.24
CA TYR A 81 8.81 -3.08 -4.99
C TYR A 81 9.31 -2.86 -3.57
N GLU A 82 9.31 -1.61 -3.09
CA GLU A 82 9.73 -1.32 -1.73
C GLU A 82 8.82 -1.98 -0.69
N ALA A 83 7.51 -1.91 -0.91
CA ALA A 83 6.54 -2.51 0.00
C ALA A 83 6.68 -4.03 0.05
N VAL A 84 6.93 -4.67 -1.09
CA VAL A 84 7.14 -6.10 -1.18
C VAL A 84 8.43 -6.50 -0.46
N GLN A 85 9.51 -5.73 -0.65
CA GLN A 85 10.79 -5.99 0.03
C GLN A 85 10.63 -5.87 1.54
N TYR A 86 9.89 -4.89 2.00
CA TYR A 86 9.61 -4.72 3.42
C TYR A 86 8.87 -5.94 3.99
N ARG A 87 7.88 -6.44 3.27
CA ARG A 87 7.12 -7.61 3.69
C ARG A 87 8.00 -8.86 3.71
N ALA A 88 8.85 -9.04 2.69
CA ALA A 88 9.77 -10.16 2.65
C ALA A 88 10.75 -10.14 3.82
N PHE A 89 11.24 -8.95 4.17
CA PHE A 89 12.12 -8.75 5.31
C PHE A 89 11.41 -9.11 6.62
N GLU A 90 10.18 -8.64 6.83
CA GLU A 90 9.39 -8.98 8.00
C GLU A 90 9.20 -10.49 8.14
N GLN A 91 8.87 -11.14 7.03
CA GLN A 91 8.66 -12.59 6.98
C GLN A 91 9.95 -13.34 7.35
N SER A 92 11.08 -12.88 6.85
CA SER A 92 12.39 -13.46 7.16
C SER A 92 12.71 -13.37 8.65
N LEU A 93 12.34 -12.26 9.29
CA LEU A 93 12.58 -12.09 10.73
C LEU A 93 11.76 -13.05 11.60
N ARG A 94 10.60 -13.48 11.11
CA ARG A 94 9.71 -14.38 11.84
C ARG A 94 10.14 -15.85 11.72
N ASP A 95 10.83 -16.17 10.65
CA ASP A 95 11.33 -17.51 10.40
C ASP A 95 12.70 -17.68 11.07
#